data_4e954a531db5a2906f19511e2c7b93c4
#
_entry.id   4e954a531db5a2906f19511e2c7b93c4
#
_cell.length_a   1.000
_cell.length_b   1.000
_cell.length_c   1.000
_cell.angle_alpha   90.00
_cell.angle_beta   90.00
_cell.angle_gamma   90.00
#
_symmetry.space_group_name_H-M   'P 1'
#
loop_
_entity.id
_entity.type
_entity.pdbx_description
1 polymer ?
#
loop_
_entity_poly.entity_id
_entity_poly.type
_entity_poly.pdbx_seq_one_letter_code
_entity_poly.pdbx_strand_id
1 'polypeptide(L)'
;KNDTVGLQPQPDGSMVIYPGGEQAALAGSTKVIDADGITDRDYLYRQLVGAYIAGHDVIELRSEGELSSMVASTASSFTQTAIGLEILEESESFIVIKDLMDQGEIKPAKSVERMKVLVRNMLNDVLDALEEKNPKIIEAMSERDREVDRLDWLISRQVSIHQKDITISRRMGMDLCEI
;
A
#
# COMPACT_ATOMS: atom_id res chain seq x y z
N LYS A 1 13.56 -5.64 -38.02
CA LYS A 1 12.79 -6.32 -36.99
C LYS A 1 11.92 -5.24 -36.41
N ASN A 2 10.61 -5.38 -36.57
CA ASN A 2 9.65 -4.36 -36.17
C ASN A 2 9.26 -4.63 -34.70
N ASP A 3 10.01 -4.05 -33.78
CA ASP A 3 9.58 -4.04 -32.40
C ASP A 3 8.65 -2.82 -32.22
N THR A 4 7.45 -3.04 -31.72
CA THR A 4 6.49 -1.97 -31.46
C THR A 4 6.94 -1.22 -30.19
N VAL A 5 6.94 0.11 -30.23
CA VAL A 5 7.25 0.95 -29.07
C VAL A 5 6.05 1.83 -28.74
N GLY A 6 5.77 1.97 -27.47
CA GLY A 6 4.81 2.96 -26.96
C GLY A 6 5.48 4.31 -26.79
N LEU A 7 4.79 5.39 -27.17
CA LEU A 7 5.24 6.77 -27.01
C LEU A 7 4.26 7.50 -26.09
N GLN A 8 4.76 8.08 -25.00
CA GLN A 8 3.96 8.89 -24.09
C GLN A 8 4.51 10.32 -24.04
N PRO A 9 3.75 11.31 -24.57
CA PRO A 9 4.12 12.71 -24.45
C PRO A 9 3.94 13.18 -23.00
N GLN A 10 4.90 13.96 -22.51
CA GLN A 10 4.90 14.52 -21.17
C GLN A 10 4.45 16.00 -21.20
N PRO A 11 3.86 16.53 -20.12
CA PRO A 11 3.44 17.94 -20.05
C PRO A 11 4.57 18.96 -20.22
N ASP A 12 5.82 18.54 -20.00
CA ASP A 12 7.02 19.37 -20.18
C ASP A 12 7.57 19.37 -21.62
N GLY A 13 6.87 18.68 -22.55
CA GLY A 13 7.29 18.52 -23.93
C GLY A 13 8.31 17.40 -24.17
N SER A 14 8.73 16.68 -23.13
CA SER A 14 9.53 15.46 -23.28
C SER A 14 8.66 14.27 -23.72
N MET A 15 9.31 13.21 -24.26
CA MET A 15 8.62 12.00 -24.70
C MET A 15 9.30 10.79 -24.07
N VAL A 16 8.51 9.94 -23.43
CA VAL A 16 8.98 8.66 -22.87
C VAL A 16 8.67 7.56 -23.87
N ILE A 17 9.68 6.72 -24.15
CA ILE A 17 9.59 5.59 -25.08
C ILE A 17 9.63 4.30 -24.26
N TYR A 18 8.62 3.44 -24.45
CA TYR A 18 8.53 2.14 -23.79
C TYR A 18 8.76 1.02 -24.80
N PRO A 19 9.49 -0.05 -24.42
CA PRO A 19 9.53 -1.27 -25.22
C PRO A 19 8.18 -2.00 -25.12
N GLY A 20 7.58 -2.31 -26.26
CA GLY A 20 6.29 -3.00 -26.34
C GLY A 20 5.10 -2.06 -26.59
N GLY A 21 4.23 -2.45 -27.51
CA GLY A 21 3.13 -1.61 -28.04
C GLY A 21 1.87 -1.52 -27.20
N GLU A 22 1.85 -1.96 -25.96
CA GLU A 22 0.67 -1.85 -25.09
C GLU A 22 0.84 -0.69 -24.10
N GLN A 23 -0.25 0.05 -23.92
CA GLN A 23 -0.42 1.06 -22.88
C GLN A 23 -0.28 0.43 -21.47
N ALA A 24 0.90 -0.07 -21.14
CA ALA A 24 1.19 -0.64 -19.83
C ALA A 24 1.19 0.40 -18.70
N ALA A 25 0.96 1.67 -19.02
CA ALA A 25 1.08 2.78 -18.08
C ALA A 25 -0.23 3.21 -17.40
N LEU A 26 -1.38 2.61 -17.74
CA LEU A 26 -2.68 2.96 -17.13
C LEU A 26 -3.57 1.76 -16.77
N ALA A 27 -3.15 0.54 -17.05
CA ALA A 27 -3.81 -0.62 -16.47
C ALA A 27 -3.21 -0.85 -15.09
N GLY A 28 -3.99 -0.66 -14.04
CA GLY A 28 -3.57 -0.90 -12.67
C GLY A 28 -2.84 -2.24 -12.53
N SER A 29 -1.69 -2.22 -11.86
CA SER A 29 -0.88 -3.43 -11.73
C SER A 29 -1.58 -4.41 -10.79
N THR A 30 -1.88 -5.61 -11.30
CA THR A 30 -2.50 -6.69 -10.53
C THR A 30 -1.44 -7.62 -9.97
N LYS A 31 -1.51 -7.92 -8.67
CA LYS A 31 -0.77 -9.00 -8.02
C LYS A 31 -1.71 -10.17 -7.74
N VAL A 32 -1.45 -11.30 -8.37
CA VAL A 32 -2.13 -12.57 -8.04
C VAL A 32 -1.29 -13.30 -6.99
N ILE A 33 -1.95 -13.72 -5.93
CA ILE A 33 -1.41 -14.57 -4.85
C ILE A 33 -2.17 -15.90 -4.92
N ASP A 34 -1.44 -16.96 -5.16
CA ASP A 34 -1.97 -18.32 -5.05
C ASP A 34 -2.18 -18.65 -3.57
N ALA A 35 -3.44 -18.89 -3.20
CA ALA A 35 -3.84 -19.19 -1.84
C ALA A 35 -3.86 -20.69 -1.53
N ASP A 36 -3.57 -21.56 -2.52
CA ASP A 36 -3.53 -22.99 -2.32
C ASP A 36 -2.40 -23.38 -1.37
N GLY A 37 -2.75 -24.18 -0.36
CA GLY A 37 -1.79 -24.65 0.63
C GLY A 37 -1.25 -23.61 1.62
N ILE A 38 -1.72 -22.37 1.57
CA ILE A 38 -1.36 -21.37 2.59
C ILE A 38 -2.09 -21.71 3.90
N THR A 39 -1.33 -22.09 4.91
CA THR A 39 -1.81 -22.42 6.26
C THR A 39 -1.31 -21.45 7.34
N ASP A 40 -0.34 -20.61 7.01
CA ASP A 40 0.23 -19.59 7.90
C ASP A 40 -0.39 -18.23 7.61
N ARG A 41 -1.16 -17.71 8.58
CA ARG A 41 -1.81 -16.42 8.53
C ARG A 41 -0.81 -15.27 8.39
N ASP A 42 0.28 -15.32 9.14
CA ASP A 42 1.28 -14.24 9.15
C ASP A 42 2.07 -14.21 7.85
N TYR A 43 2.28 -15.37 7.23
CA TYR A 43 2.89 -15.44 5.90
C TYR A 43 1.99 -14.78 4.85
N LEU A 44 0.69 -15.11 4.82
CA LEU A 44 -0.26 -14.48 3.90
C LEU A 44 -0.35 -12.98 4.15
N TYR A 45 -0.43 -12.57 5.41
CA TYR A 45 -0.52 -11.15 5.77
C TYR A 45 0.71 -10.37 5.27
N ARG A 46 1.92 -10.92 5.43
CA ARG A 46 3.15 -10.30 4.89
C ARG A 46 3.15 -10.22 3.36
N GLN A 47 2.59 -11.21 2.66
CA GLN A 47 2.45 -11.14 1.20
C GLN A 47 1.51 -10.02 0.78
N LEU A 48 0.38 -9.85 1.47
CA LEU A 48 -0.58 -8.77 1.22
C LEU A 48 0.05 -7.39 1.46
N VAL A 49 0.75 -7.22 2.60
CA VAL A 49 1.51 -5.98 2.89
C VAL A 49 2.57 -5.72 1.82
N GLY A 50 3.33 -6.74 1.43
CA GLY A 50 4.35 -6.61 0.37
C GLY A 50 3.75 -6.18 -0.98
N ALA A 51 2.62 -6.75 -1.36
CA ALA A 51 1.90 -6.38 -2.58
C ALA A 51 1.38 -4.93 -2.52
N TYR A 52 0.86 -4.51 -1.37
CA TYR A 52 0.40 -3.14 -1.13
C TYR A 52 1.55 -2.14 -1.23
N ILE A 53 2.65 -2.36 -0.51
CA ILE A 53 3.84 -1.50 -0.51
C ILE A 53 4.46 -1.43 -1.92
N ALA A 54 4.48 -2.55 -2.65
CA ALA A 54 4.95 -2.59 -4.03
C ALA A 54 4.11 -1.74 -5.00
N GLY A 55 2.96 -1.18 -4.55
CA GLY A 55 2.15 -0.28 -5.34
C GLY A 55 1.22 -0.99 -6.33
N HIS A 56 0.81 -2.23 -6.05
CA HIS A 56 -0.21 -2.89 -6.88
C HIS A 56 -1.59 -2.28 -6.60
N ASP A 57 -2.35 -1.98 -7.66
CA ASP A 57 -3.69 -1.39 -7.56
C ASP A 57 -4.75 -2.45 -7.29
N VAL A 58 -4.48 -3.68 -7.69
CA VAL A 58 -5.34 -4.84 -7.46
C VAL A 58 -4.51 -5.99 -6.87
N ILE A 59 -5.02 -6.62 -5.83
CA ILE A 59 -4.48 -7.85 -5.25
C ILE A 59 -5.56 -8.91 -5.34
N GLU A 60 -5.28 -10.01 -6.04
CA GLU A 60 -6.19 -11.14 -6.17
C GLU A 60 -5.65 -12.32 -5.37
N LEU A 61 -6.46 -12.84 -4.47
CA LEU A 61 -6.24 -14.14 -3.84
C LEU A 61 -7.02 -15.17 -4.65
N ARG A 62 -6.37 -16.22 -5.12
CA ARG A 62 -7.00 -17.29 -5.91
C ARG A 62 -6.66 -18.66 -5.35
N SER A 63 -7.62 -19.57 -5.44
CA SER A 63 -7.48 -21.00 -5.14
C SER A 63 -8.09 -21.84 -6.26
N GLU A 64 -7.53 -23.01 -6.53
CA GLU A 64 -8.15 -23.99 -7.42
C GLU A 64 -9.44 -24.59 -6.82
N GLY A 65 -9.55 -24.56 -5.50
CA GLY A 65 -10.70 -25.01 -4.73
C GLY A 65 -11.37 -23.90 -3.94
N GLU A 66 -11.90 -24.23 -2.79
CA GLU A 66 -12.51 -23.28 -1.85
C GLU A 66 -11.42 -22.56 -1.02
N LEU A 67 -11.50 -21.25 -0.93
CA LEU A 67 -10.65 -20.47 -0.03
C LEU A 67 -10.92 -20.82 1.42
N SER A 68 -9.88 -21.06 2.20
CA SER A 68 -10.04 -21.33 3.62
C SER A 68 -10.56 -20.09 4.36
N SER A 69 -11.30 -20.32 5.45
CA SER A 69 -11.79 -19.22 6.31
C SER A 69 -10.64 -18.37 6.88
N MET A 70 -9.46 -18.94 7.06
CA MET A 70 -8.26 -18.22 7.47
C MET A 70 -7.83 -17.22 6.39
N VAL A 71 -7.85 -17.60 5.11
CA VAL A 71 -7.50 -16.72 3.98
C VAL A 71 -8.50 -15.56 3.90
N ALA A 72 -9.80 -15.83 3.91
CA ALA A 72 -10.85 -14.82 3.86
C ALA A 72 -10.77 -13.84 5.06
N SER A 73 -10.62 -14.36 6.27
CA SER A 73 -10.47 -13.51 7.46
C SER A 73 -9.19 -12.67 7.45
N THR A 74 -8.10 -13.19 6.89
CA THR A 74 -6.84 -12.45 6.76
C THR A 74 -6.97 -11.32 5.74
N ALA A 75 -7.60 -11.56 4.60
CA ALA A 75 -7.88 -10.55 3.59
C ALA A 75 -8.75 -9.43 4.16
N SER A 76 -9.83 -9.77 4.87
CA SER A 76 -10.71 -8.80 5.53
C SER A 76 -9.98 -7.98 6.60
N SER A 77 -9.18 -8.63 7.44
CA SER A 77 -8.37 -7.93 8.46
C SER A 77 -7.34 -6.98 7.84
N PHE A 78 -6.73 -7.39 6.73
CA PHE A 78 -5.76 -6.58 6.01
C PHE A 78 -6.41 -5.33 5.38
N THR A 79 -7.56 -5.46 4.69
CA THR A 79 -8.25 -4.30 4.10
C THR A 79 -8.74 -3.31 5.14
N GLN A 80 -9.13 -3.77 6.34
CA GLN A 80 -9.48 -2.88 7.45
C GLN A 80 -8.26 -2.14 8.02
N THR A 81 -7.07 -2.70 7.85
CA THR A 81 -5.83 -2.09 8.36
C THR A 81 -5.17 -1.19 7.32
N ALA A 82 -5.02 -1.65 6.08
CA ALA A 82 -4.37 -0.87 5.02
C ALA A 82 -5.25 0.29 4.56
N ILE A 83 -4.61 1.44 4.28
CA ILE A 83 -5.33 2.66 3.88
C ILE A 83 -5.70 2.56 2.40
N GLY A 84 -6.99 2.80 2.09
CA GLY A 84 -7.50 2.91 0.72
C GLY A 84 -7.91 1.61 0.06
N LEU A 85 -7.73 0.46 0.71
CA LEU A 85 -8.09 -0.84 0.15
C LEU A 85 -9.51 -1.27 0.51
N GLU A 86 -10.21 -1.87 -0.46
CA GLU A 86 -11.52 -2.48 -0.28
C GLU A 86 -11.61 -3.82 -1.01
N ILE A 87 -12.39 -4.75 -0.46
CA ILE A 87 -12.76 -5.98 -1.15
C ILE A 87 -13.88 -5.65 -2.12
N LEU A 88 -13.61 -5.76 -3.43
CA LEU A 88 -14.60 -5.50 -4.47
C LEU A 88 -15.41 -6.73 -4.87
N GLU A 89 -14.72 -7.87 -4.89
CA GLU A 89 -15.34 -9.14 -5.28
C GLU A 89 -14.85 -10.24 -4.35
N GLU A 90 -15.77 -11.11 -3.97
CA GLU A 90 -15.50 -12.27 -3.14
C GLU A 90 -16.34 -13.45 -3.63
N SER A 91 -15.70 -14.60 -3.77
CA SER A 91 -16.35 -15.86 -4.11
C SER A 91 -15.73 -17.00 -3.32
N GLU A 92 -16.22 -18.22 -3.51
CA GLU A 92 -15.63 -19.41 -2.86
C GLU A 92 -14.17 -19.64 -3.23
N SER A 93 -13.73 -19.24 -4.44
CA SER A 93 -12.37 -19.54 -4.96
C SER A 93 -11.48 -18.31 -5.19
N PHE A 94 -11.99 -17.10 -5.03
CA PHE A 94 -11.17 -15.90 -5.18
C PHE A 94 -11.68 -14.70 -4.35
N ILE A 95 -10.76 -13.80 -4.02
CA ILE A 95 -11.03 -12.49 -3.42
C ILE A 95 -10.27 -11.44 -4.22
N VAL A 96 -10.93 -10.35 -4.61
CA VAL A 96 -10.32 -9.21 -5.29
C VAL A 96 -10.31 -8.00 -4.37
N ILE A 97 -9.12 -7.57 -4.01
CA ILE A 97 -8.86 -6.37 -3.20
C ILE A 97 -8.38 -5.27 -4.14
N LYS A 98 -8.95 -4.07 -4.05
CA LYS A 98 -8.59 -2.94 -4.89
C LYS A 98 -8.27 -1.70 -4.08
N ASP A 99 -7.28 -0.94 -4.55
CA ASP A 99 -7.01 0.42 -4.07
C ASP A 99 -8.03 1.38 -4.69
N LEU A 100 -8.80 2.06 -3.84
CA LEU A 100 -9.80 3.05 -4.23
C LEU A 100 -9.29 4.49 -4.08
N MET A 101 -8.04 4.68 -3.62
CA MET A 101 -7.47 6.01 -3.46
C MET A 101 -7.03 6.61 -4.81
N ASP A 102 -7.35 7.87 -4.99
CA ASP A 102 -6.66 8.67 -6.02
C ASP A 102 -5.21 8.94 -5.56
N GLN A 103 -4.27 8.37 -6.30
CA GLN A 103 -2.83 8.44 -6.00
C GLN A 103 -2.27 9.88 -6.02
N GLY A 104 -3.03 10.86 -6.52
CA GLY A 104 -2.68 12.29 -6.51
C GLY A 104 -3.20 13.06 -5.30
N GLU A 105 -4.09 12.49 -4.50
CA GLU A 105 -4.84 13.23 -3.48
C GLU A 105 -4.06 13.43 -2.17
N ILE A 106 -3.32 12.41 -1.74
CA ILE A 106 -2.56 12.46 -0.48
C ILE A 106 -1.07 12.59 -0.79
N LYS A 107 -0.50 13.75 -0.47
CA LYS A 107 0.94 13.97 -0.62
C LYS A 107 1.72 13.21 0.46
N PRO A 108 2.79 12.47 0.14
CA PRO A 108 3.63 11.76 1.11
C PRO A 108 4.09 12.64 2.27
N ALA A 109 4.46 13.89 2.00
CA ALA A 109 4.86 14.86 3.01
C ALA A 109 3.81 15.07 4.11
N LYS A 110 2.50 15.05 3.77
CA LYS A 110 1.43 15.15 4.77
C LYS A 110 1.33 13.91 5.64
N SER A 111 1.53 12.73 5.05
CA SER A 111 1.55 11.46 5.80
C SER A 111 2.73 11.41 6.77
N VAL A 112 3.92 11.87 6.34
CA VAL A 112 5.11 11.98 7.19
C VAL A 112 4.87 12.98 8.34
N GLU A 113 4.29 14.16 8.08
CA GLU A 113 3.99 15.12 9.15
C GLU A 113 2.96 14.56 10.15
N ARG A 114 1.96 13.82 9.69
CA ARG A 114 1.01 13.14 10.58
C ARG A 114 1.70 12.08 11.43
N MET A 115 2.54 11.24 10.84
CA MET A 115 3.34 10.23 11.56
C MET A 115 4.21 10.88 12.64
N LYS A 116 4.89 11.97 12.31
CA LYS A 116 5.74 12.73 13.24
C LYS A 116 4.93 13.26 14.45
N VAL A 117 3.71 13.75 14.22
CA VAL A 117 2.83 14.20 15.31
C VAL A 117 2.43 13.02 16.19
N LEU A 118 2.05 11.87 15.61
CA LEU A 118 1.68 10.67 16.37
C LEU A 118 2.85 10.17 17.21
N VAL A 119 4.03 9.99 16.64
CA VAL A 119 5.22 9.51 17.36
C VAL A 119 5.59 10.47 18.50
N ARG A 120 5.54 11.78 18.26
CA ARG A 120 5.80 12.76 19.32
C ARG A 120 4.79 12.64 20.47
N ASN A 121 3.50 12.46 20.16
CA ASN A 121 2.49 12.28 21.21
C ASN A 121 2.70 10.97 21.96
N MET A 122 3.06 9.88 21.27
CA MET A 122 3.41 8.61 21.91
C MET A 122 4.59 8.77 22.89
N LEU A 123 5.63 9.52 22.50
CA LEU A 123 6.76 9.79 23.41
C LEU A 123 6.34 10.57 24.66
N ASN A 124 5.49 11.58 24.49
CA ASN A 124 4.95 12.35 25.65
C ASN A 124 4.13 11.44 26.57
N ASP A 125 3.25 10.60 26.00
CA ASP A 125 2.44 9.67 26.78
C ASP A 125 3.30 8.65 27.55
N VAL A 126 4.46 8.22 26.99
CA VAL A 126 5.42 7.38 27.75
C VAL A 126 5.96 8.12 28.96
N LEU A 127 6.34 9.38 28.78
CA LEU A 127 6.85 10.20 29.90
C LEU A 127 5.79 10.37 30.98
N ASP A 128 4.56 10.71 30.58
CA ASP A 128 3.43 10.86 31.50
C ASP A 128 3.11 9.54 32.23
N ALA A 129 3.15 8.40 31.49
CA ALA A 129 2.92 7.08 32.09
C ALA A 129 3.97 6.70 33.13
N LEU A 130 5.22 7.11 32.93
CA LEU A 130 6.30 6.88 33.89
C LEU A 130 6.18 7.77 35.13
N GLU A 131 5.77 9.03 34.96
CA GLU A 131 5.58 9.97 36.05
C GLU A 131 4.34 9.61 36.89
N GLU A 132 3.20 9.33 36.25
CA GLU A 132 1.93 9.03 36.89
C GLU A 132 1.79 7.58 37.35
N LYS A 133 2.69 6.67 36.89
CA LYS A 133 2.60 5.21 37.10
C LYS A 133 1.26 4.62 36.63
N ASN A 134 0.73 5.15 35.51
CA ASN A 134 -0.57 4.78 34.99
C ASN A 134 -0.46 3.78 33.85
N PRO A 135 -0.73 2.46 34.06
CA PRO A 135 -0.59 1.44 33.04
C PRO A 135 -1.61 1.57 31.89
N LYS A 136 -2.72 2.28 32.08
CA LYS A 136 -3.74 2.46 31.01
C LYS A 136 -3.23 3.26 29.82
N ILE A 137 -2.26 4.14 30.05
CA ILE A 137 -1.63 4.91 28.97
C ILE A 137 -0.88 3.95 28.02
N ILE A 138 -0.27 2.88 28.57
CA ILE A 138 0.49 1.89 27.80
C ILE A 138 -0.43 1.05 26.92
N GLU A 139 -1.66 0.75 27.37
CA GLU A 139 -2.64 -0.01 26.56
C GLU A 139 -3.04 0.75 25.28
N ALA A 140 -3.20 2.07 25.37
CA ALA A 140 -3.52 2.93 24.22
C ALA A 140 -2.37 3.03 23.20
N MET A 141 -1.13 2.73 23.61
CA MET A 141 0.03 2.81 22.74
C MET A 141 0.02 1.79 21.61
N SER A 142 -0.45 0.56 21.88
CA SER A 142 -0.53 -0.48 20.86
C SER A 142 -1.47 -0.12 19.70
N GLU A 143 -2.50 0.67 19.95
CA GLU A 143 -3.40 1.15 18.90
C GLU A 143 -2.76 2.26 18.08
N ARG A 144 -2.03 3.17 18.72
CA ARG A 144 -1.28 4.23 18.03
C ARG A 144 -0.10 3.70 17.23
N ASP A 145 0.56 2.66 17.72
CA ASP A 145 1.63 1.98 17.00
C ASP A 145 1.12 1.40 15.67
N ARG A 146 -0.06 0.75 15.69
CA ARG A 146 -0.72 0.30 14.45
C ARG A 146 -1.06 1.45 13.49
N GLU A 147 -1.41 2.63 14.01
CA GLU A 147 -1.66 3.80 13.16
C GLU A 147 -0.37 4.31 12.50
N VAL A 148 0.76 4.26 13.22
CA VAL A 148 2.08 4.55 12.67
C VAL A 148 2.46 3.55 11.58
N ASP A 149 2.28 2.25 11.82
CA ASP A 149 2.52 1.19 10.82
C ASP A 149 1.69 1.40 9.55
N ARG A 150 0.40 1.74 9.69
CA ARG A 150 -0.48 2.03 8.56
C ARG A 150 0.01 3.21 7.71
N LEU A 151 0.52 4.24 8.36
CA LEU A 151 1.10 5.40 7.67
C LEU A 151 2.44 5.06 7.01
N ASP A 152 3.26 4.24 7.65
CA ASP A 152 4.51 3.77 7.07
C ASP A 152 4.27 2.96 5.79
N TRP A 153 3.31 2.04 5.81
CA TRP A 153 2.93 1.29 4.61
C TRP A 153 2.40 2.20 3.50
N LEU A 154 1.58 3.21 3.85
CA LEU A 154 1.07 4.18 2.88
C LEU A 154 2.21 4.98 2.25
N ILE A 155 3.14 5.50 3.05
CA ILE A 155 4.29 6.27 2.58
C ILE A 155 5.18 5.39 1.68
N SER A 156 5.48 4.18 2.13
CA SER A 156 6.28 3.21 1.37
C SER A 156 5.62 2.86 0.03
N ARG A 157 4.29 2.67 0.02
CA ARG A 157 3.52 2.49 -1.21
C ARG A 157 3.62 3.70 -2.13
N GLN A 158 3.41 4.90 -1.61
CA GLN A 158 3.51 6.14 -2.38
C GLN A 158 4.90 6.29 -3.02
N VAL A 159 5.96 6.05 -2.26
CA VAL A 159 7.34 6.06 -2.78
C VAL A 159 7.52 5.03 -3.90
N SER A 160 7.04 3.79 -3.71
CA SER A 160 7.14 2.73 -4.72
C SER A 160 6.42 3.08 -6.03
N ILE A 161 5.24 3.69 -5.94
CA ILE A 161 4.47 4.17 -7.09
C ILE A 161 5.22 5.30 -7.81
N HIS A 162 5.75 6.27 -7.05
CA HIS A 162 6.49 7.41 -7.60
C HIS A 162 7.78 7.00 -8.31
N GLN A 163 8.48 5.97 -7.79
CA GLN A 163 9.67 5.43 -8.44
C GLN A 163 9.37 4.78 -9.79
N LYS A 164 8.14 4.28 -9.96
CA LYS A 164 7.70 3.63 -11.23
C LYS A 164 7.19 4.63 -12.25
N ASP A 165 6.68 5.79 -11.82
CA ASP A 165 6.07 6.78 -12.70
C ASP A 165 6.58 8.21 -12.41
N ILE A 166 7.49 8.67 -13.27
CA ILE A 166 8.08 10.03 -13.20
C ILE A 166 7.02 11.13 -13.32
N THR A 167 5.89 10.88 -13.99
CA THR A 167 4.81 11.86 -14.12
C THR A 167 4.10 12.09 -12.81
N ILE A 168 3.88 11.03 -12.04
CA ILE A 168 3.30 11.11 -10.70
C ILE A 168 4.27 11.83 -9.76
N SER A 169 5.56 11.50 -9.79
CA SER A 169 6.60 12.18 -9.01
C SER A 169 6.56 13.69 -9.15
N ARG A 170 6.51 14.18 -10.41
CA ARG A 170 6.45 15.62 -10.69
C ARG A 170 5.16 16.28 -10.21
N ARG A 171 4.00 15.62 -10.35
CA ARG A 171 2.72 16.11 -9.82
C ARG A 171 2.72 16.30 -8.30
N MET A 172 3.42 15.45 -7.60
CA MET A 172 3.50 15.47 -6.14
C MET A 172 4.61 16.37 -5.61
N GLY A 173 5.45 16.95 -6.49
CA GLY A 173 6.57 17.80 -6.12
C GLY A 173 7.66 17.05 -5.35
N MET A 174 7.80 15.76 -5.62
CA MET A 174 8.92 14.95 -5.11
C MET A 174 10.03 14.99 -6.15
N ASP A 175 11.13 15.61 -5.81
CA ASP A 175 12.36 15.48 -6.59
C ASP A 175 13.07 14.20 -6.16
N LEU A 176 13.19 13.23 -7.08
CA LEU A 176 13.86 11.95 -6.81
C LEU A 176 15.35 12.10 -6.44
N CYS A 177 15.87 13.32 -6.52
CA CYS A 177 17.24 13.67 -6.13
C CYS A 177 17.38 14.11 -4.67
N GLU A 178 16.29 14.24 -3.91
CA GLU A 178 16.30 14.70 -2.51
C GLU A 178 15.96 13.59 -1.49
N ILE A 179 15.92 12.31 -1.92
CA ILE A 179 15.68 11.17 -1.02
C ILE A 179 16.97 10.40 -0.77
#